data_b7ef82fe38b02461e0c40e362c59e2e8
#
_entry.id   b7ef82fe38b02461e0c40e362c59e2e8
#
_cell.length_a   1.000
_cell.length_b   1.000
_cell.length_c   1.000
_cell.angle_alpha   90.00
_cell.angle_beta   90.00
_cell.angle_gamma   90.00
#
_symmetry.space_group_name_H-M   'P 1'
#
loop_
_entity.id
_entity.type
_entity.pdbx_description
1 polymer ?
#
loop_
_entity_poly.entity_id
_entity_poly.type
_entity_poly.pdbx_seq_one_letter_code
_entity_poly.pdbx_strand_id
1 'polypeptide(L)'
;MSLICQVLYKESYSFVDEKTGQLVQGGKIQVIDPNCRVNSNGKVGSPAFFLKAEFSVFNQISDDKLPGRYELQTTRIPRKDKNGQDIMEERVLSAKLIQS
;
A
#
# COMPACT_ATOMS: atom_id res chain seq x y z
N MET A 1 -13.18 3.00 1.60
CA MET A 1 -13.29 1.66 1.00
C MET A 1 -12.38 0.71 1.75
N SER A 2 -12.80 -0.51 1.98
CA SER A 2 -11.96 -1.48 2.70
C SER A 2 -11.55 -2.62 1.79
N LEU A 3 -10.36 -3.16 2.04
CA LEU A 3 -9.78 -4.24 1.26
C LEU A 3 -9.16 -5.24 2.22
N ILE A 4 -9.55 -6.51 2.11
CA ILE A 4 -8.96 -7.58 2.90
C ILE A 4 -7.93 -8.29 2.03
N CYS A 5 -6.67 -8.28 2.48
CA CYS A 5 -5.59 -8.89 1.70
C CYS A 5 -4.49 -9.39 2.62
N GLN A 6 -3.59 -10.18 2.06
CA GLN A 6 -2.42 -10.63 2.78
C GLN A 6 -1.29 -9.63 2.57
N VAL A 7 -0.77 -9.07 3.66
CA VAL A 7 0.35 -8.14 3.62
C VAL A 7 1.64 -8.93 3.79
N LEU A 8 2.56 -8.76 2.86
CA LEU A 8 3.81 -9.50 2.83
C LEU A 8 4.99 -8.68 3.32
N TYR A 9 4.93 -7.36 3.16
CA TYR A 9 6.09 -6.50 3.35
C TYR A 9 5.59 -5.08 3.64
N LYS A 10 6.31 -4.38 4.50
CA LYS A 10 6.03 -2.96 4.78
C LYS A 10 7.31 -2.16 4.71
N GLU A 11 7.19 -0.91 4.32
CA GLU A 11 8.30 -0.01 4.18
C GLU A 11 7.85 1.39 4.59
N SER A 12 8.71 2.11 5.28
CA SER A 12 8.46 3.51 5.58
C SER A 12 9.65 4.34 5.16
N TYR A 13 9.41 5.60 4.85
CA TYR A 13 10.47 6.53 4.52
C TYR A 13 10.19 7.89 5.16
N SER A 14 11.26 8.57 5.50
CA SER A 14 11.20 9.92 6.05
C SER A 14 12.48 10.64 5.65
N PHE A 15 12.34 11.75 4.96
CA PHE A 15 13.50 12.55 4.55
C PHE A 15 13.08 14.00 4.38
N VAL A 16 14.08 14.88 4.36
CA VAL A 16 13.85 16.31 4.13
C VAL A 16 14.12 16.60 2.66
N ASP A 17 13.15 17.21 2.00
CA ASP A 17 13.31 17.64 0.61
C ASP A 17 14.27 18.85 0.59
N GLU A 18 15.40 18.69 -0.09
CA GLU A 18 16.43 19.72 -0.15
C GLU A 18 15.95 20.99 -0.87
N LYS A 19 15.00 20.86 -1.78
CA LYS A 19 14.50 21.99 -2.56
C LYS A 19 13.52 22.85 -1.76
N THR A 20 12.69 22.24 -0.93
CA THR A 20 11.64 22.95 -0.21
C THR A 20 11.90 23.03 1.30
N GLY A 21 12.80 22.23 1.83
CA GLY A 21 13.05 22.11 3.26
C GLY A 21 11.94 21.41 4.01
N GLN A 22 10.98 20.81 3.33
CA GLN A 22 9.86 20.15 3.96
C GLN A 22 10.18 18.71 4.28
N LEU A 23 9.64 18.22 5.39
CA LEU A 23 9.74 16.83 5.77
C LEU A 23 8.76 16.01 4.93
N VAL A 24 9.28 15.00 4.24
CA VAL A 24 8.49 14.07 3.43
C VAL A 24 8.46 12.73 4.14
N GLN A 25 7.27 12.27 4.46
CA GLN A 25 7.05 10.99 5.14
C GLN A 25 5.99 10.19 4.42
N GLY A 26 6.18 8.90 4.37
CA GLY A 26 5.20 8.02 3.77
C GLY A 26 5.57 6.56 3.96
N GLY A 27 4.81 5.70 3.31
CA GLY A 27 5.06 4.28 3.37
C GLY A 27 4.49 3.58 2.17
N LYS A 28 4.85 2.32 2.03
CA LYS A 28 4.22 1.42 1.08
C LYS A 28 4.22 0.02 1.63
N ILE A 29 3.27 -0.76 1.17
CA ILE A 29 3.14 -2.16 1.57
C ILE A 29 3.00 -3.02 0.33
N GLN A 30 3.49 -4.23 0.40
CA GLN A 30 3.30 -5.23 -0.65
C GLN A 30 2.24 -6.20 -0.20
N VAL A 31 1.25 -6.42 -1.05
CA VAL A 31 0.08 -7.22 -0.70
C VAL A 31 -0.26 -8.21 -1.79
N ILE A 32 -0.97 -9.27 -1.40
CA ILE A 32 -1.65 -10.18 -2.31
C ILE A 32 -3.14 -10.12 -1.99
N ASP A 33 -3.93 -9.81 -3.02
CA ASP A 33 -5.38 -9.89 -2.91
C ASP A 33 -5.82 -11.27 -3.46
N PRO A 34 -6.28 -12.17 -2.59
CA PRO A 34 -6.66 -13.51 -3.04
C PRO A 34 -7.85 -13.52 -4.02
N ASN A 35 -8.59 -12.43 -4.08
CA ASN A 35 -9.70 -12.31 -5.02
C ASN A 35 -9.26 -11.80 -6.39
N CYS A 36 -8.02 -11.36 -6.52
CA CYS A 36 -7.46 -10.81 -7.75
C CYS A 36 -6.57 -11.86 -8.41
N ARG A 37 -7.19 -12.85 -9.05
CA ARG A 37 -6.46 -13.93 -9.70
C ARG A 37 -6.33 -13.69 -11.20
N VAL A 38 -5.17 -14.00 -11.71
CA VAL A 38 -4.87 -13.95 -13.14
C VAL A 38 -4.75 -15.37 -13.67
N ASN A 39 -5.39 -15.64 -14.80
CA ASN A 39 -5.27 -16.92 -15.47
C ASN A 39 -5.37 -16.69 -16.97
N SER A 40 -4.29 -16.20 -17.57
CA SER A 40 -4.24 -15.92 -18.99
C SER A 40 -2.79 -15.77 -19.45
N ASN A 41 -2.54 -16.16 -20.68
CA ASN A 41 -1.25 -15.94 -21.37
C ASN A 41 -0.05 -16.43 -20.55
N GLY A 42 -0.17 -17.61 -19.94
CA GLY A 42 0.92 -18.18 -19.15
C GLY A 42 1.07 -17.60 -17.77
N LYS A 43 0.14 -16.75 -17.32
CA LYS A 43 0.14 -16.15 -16.00
C LYS A 43 -0.99 -16.72 -15.18
N VAL A 44 -0.66 -17.30 -14.02
CA VAL A 44 -1.65 -17.94 -13.16
C VAL A 44 -1.35 -17.55 -11.71
N GLY A 45 -2.39 -17.20 -10.97
CA GLY A 45 -2.28 -16.94 -9.55
C GLY A 45 -2.66 -15.51 -9.19
N SER A 46 -2.27 -15.11 -7.98
CA SER A 46 -2.55 -13.77 -7.45
C SER A 46 -1.23 -13.00 -7.36
N PRO A 47 -0.95 -12.10 -8.30
CA PRO A 47 0.32 -11.37 -8.26
C PRO A 47 0.36 -10.42 -7.06
N ALA A 48 1.53 -10.29 -6.46
CA ALA A 48 1.76 -9.30 -5.43
C ALA A 48 1.91 -7.91 -6.06
N PHE A 49 1.42 -6.90 -5.36
CA PHE A 49 1.54 -5.52 -5.83
C PHE A 49 1.76 -4.58 -4.66
N PHE A 50 2.26 -3.39 -4.96
CA PHE A 50 2.53 -2.39 -3.94
C PHE A 50 1.40 -1.37 -3.86
N LEU A 51 1.08 -0.96 -2.62
CA LEU A 51 0.15 0.13 -2.35
C LEU A 51 0.86 1.20 -1.55
N LYS A 52 0.65 2.45 -1.90
CA LYS A 52 1.13 3.56 -1.07
C LYS A 52 0.29 3.65 0.19
N ALA A 53 0.93 4.03 1.29
CA ALA A 53 0.28 4.08 2.60
C ALA A 53 0.71 5.33 3.35
N GLU A 54 -0.14 5.77 4.29
CA GLU A 54 0.23 6.82 5.20
C GLU A 54 1.37 6.34 6.10
N PHE A 55 2.21 7.26 6.55
CA PHE A 55 3.38 6.93 7.36
C PHE A 55 3.00 6.13 8.60
N SER A 56 1.87 6.45 9.22
CA SER A 56 1.39 5.78 10.42
C SER A 56 1.02 4.31 10.20
N VAL A 57 0.73 3.91 8.97
CA VAL A 57 0.33 2.52 8.67
C VAL A 57 1.48 1.56 8.99
N PHE A 58 2.72 1.99 8.79
CA PHE A 58 3.88 1.16 9.09
C PHE A 58 3.85 0.64 10.54
N ASN A 59 3.44 1.49 11.48
CA ASN A 59 3.38 1.10 12.90
C ASN A 59 2.12 0.33 13.26
N GLN A 60 1.11 0.35 12.41
CA GLN A 60 -0.13 -0.42 12.62
C GLN A 60 0.02 -1.88 12.20
N ILE A 61 1.03 -2.17 11.40
CA ILE A 61 1.35 -3.53 10.97
C ILE A 61 2.51 -4.02 11.82
N SER A 62 2.28 -5.09 12.60
CA SER A 62 3.33 -5.62 13.48
C SER A 62 4.40 -6.35 12.69
N ASP A 63 5.66 -6.16 13.07
CA ASP A 63 6.79 -6.79 12.39
C ASP A 63 6.70 -8.32 12.43
N ASP A 64 6.23 -8.86 13.54
CA ASP A 64 6.12 -10.30 13.76
C ASP A 64 4.83 -10.90 13.18
N LYS A 65 3.96 -10.07 12.63
CA LYS A 65 2.70 -10.49 12.00
C LYS A 65 2.74 -10.35 10.48
N LEU A 66 3.90 -10.50 9.91
CA LEU A 66 4.10 -10.54 8.47
C LEU A 66 4.70 -11.90 8.07
N PRO A 67 4.15 -12.57 7.07
CA PRO A 67 2.92 -12.20 6.36
C PRO A 67 1.68 -12.42 7.21
N GLY A 68 0.68 -11.58 7.00
CA GLY A 68 -0.57 -11.68 7.75
C GLY A 68 -1.73 -11.10 6.97
N ARG A 69 -2.94 -11.46 7.38
CA ARG A 69 -4.16 -10.95 6.75
C ARG A 69 -4.62 -9.70 7.48
N TYR A 70 -4.80 -8.64 6.71
CA TYR A 70 -5.18 -7.33 7.25
C TYR A 70 -6.38 -6.78 6.50
N GLU A 71 -7.20 -6.03 7.23
CA GLU A 71 -8.21 -5.18 6.61
C GLU A 71 -7.61 -3.80 6.46
N LEU A 72 -7.55 -3.32 5.22
CA LEU A 72 -6.97 -2.03 4.88
C LEU A 72 -8.08 -1.05 4.55
N GLN A 73 -8.04 0.12 5.16
CA GLN A 73 -8.90 1.22 4.78
C GLN A 73 -8.17 2.07 3.77
N THR A 74 -8.76 2.25 2.60
CA THR A 74 -8.13 2.97 1.49
C THR A 74 -8.98 4.14 1.05
N THR A 75 -8.33 5.11 0.42
CA THR A 75 -9.00 6.25 -0.21
C THR A 75 -8.32 6.55 -1.52
N ARG A 76 -9.00 7.28 -2.38
CA ARG A 76 -8.43 7.75 -3.65
C ARG A 76 -8.15 9.23 -3.52
N ILE A 77 -6.93 9.61 -3.88
CA ILE A 77 -6.45 10.98 -3.80
C ILE A 77 -6.12 11.46 -5.21
N PRO A 78 -6.68 12.58 -5.65
CA PRO A 78 -6.32 13.13 -6.96
C PRO A 78 -4.89 13.63 -6.94
N ARG A 79 -4.17 13.34 -8.01
CA ARG A 79 -2.82 13.88 -8.22
C ARG A 79 -2.55 13.98 -9.71
N LYS A 80 -1.48 14.66 -10.08
CA LYS A 80 -1.04 14.76 -11.46
C LYS A 80 0.10 13.81 -11.74
N ASP A 81 0.06 13.16 -12.89
CA ASP A 81 1.14 12.29 -13.33
C ASP A 81 2.27 13.12 -13.95
N LYS A 82 3.27 12.43 -14.51
CA LYS A 82 4.43 13.09 -15.12
C LYS A 82 4.05 13.96 -16.32
N ASN A 83 2.94 13.65 -16.97
CA ASN A 83 2.47 14.37 -18.13
C ASN A 83 1.46 15.47 -17.77
N GLY A 84 1.23 15.69 -16.48
CA GLY A 84 0.28 16.69 -16.02
C GLY A 84 -1.17 16.26 -16.08
N GLN A 85 -1.44 14.99 -16.38
CA GLN A 85 -2.81 14.48 -16.42
C GLN A 85 -3.30 14.13 -15.02
N ASP A 86 -4.59 14.36 -14.79
CA ASP A 86 -5.20 14.03 -13.51
C ASP A 86 -5.41 12.52 -13.39
N ILE A 87 -4.87 11.94 -12.34
CA ILE A 87 -5.05 10.53 -12.01
C ILE A 87 -5.49 10.39 -10.56
N MET A 88 -6.06 9.24 -10.23
CA MET A 88 -6.46 8.93 -8.87
C MET A 88 -5.47 7.92 -8.29
N GLU A 89 -4.86 8.29 -7.17
CA GLU A 89 -3.95 7.41 -6.45
C GLU A 89 -4.68 6.77 -5.29
N GLU A 90 -4.61 5.45 -5.19
CA GLU A 90 -5.17 4.75 -4.05
C GLU A 90 -4.13 4.71 -2.93
N ARG A 91 -4.55 5.09 -1.73
CA ARG A 91 -3.66 5.17 -0.58
C ARG A 91 -4.30 4.49 0.62
N VAL A 92 -3.50 3.69 1.32
CA VAL A 92 -3.93 3.01 2.55
C VAL A 92 -3.86 4.00 3.70
N LEU A 93 -4.98 4.17 4.40
CA LEU A 93 -5.09 5.08 5.53
C LEU A 93 -4.87 4.36 6.86
N SER A 94 -5.26 3.11 6.95
CA SER A 94 -5.11 2.33 8.17
C SER A 94 -5.08 0.84 7.84
N ALA A 95 -4.52 0.06 8.76
CA ALA A 95 -4.45 -1.39 8.65
C ALA A 95 -4.84 -2.02 9.97
N LYS A 96 -5.67 -3.05 9.91
CA LYS A 96 -6.13 -3.78 11.09
C LYS A 96 -5.87 -5.27 10.87
N LEU A 97 -5.15 -5.88 11.81
CA LEU A 97 -4.86 -7.30 11.74
C LEU A 97 -6.15 -8.11 11.91
N ILE A 98 -6.39 -9.01 10.97
CA ILE A 98 -7.52 -9.94 11.04
C ILE A 98 -7.00 -11.31 11.48
N GLN A 99 -5.91 -11.74 10.87
CA GLN A 99 -5.36 -13.07 11.13
C GLN A 99 -3.87 -13.08 10.76
N SER A 100 -3.07 -13.65 11.60
CA SER A 100 -1.63 -13.81 11.34
C SER A 100 -1.32 -15.17 10.71
#